data_b1af1ea2fc45f36f4e58339f4ae83da7
#
_entry.id   b1af1ea2fc45f36f4e58339f4ae83da7
#
_cell.length_a   1.000
_cell.length_b   1.000
_cell.length_c   1.000
_cell.angle_alpha   90.00
_cell.angle_beta   90.00
_cell.angle_gamma   90.00
#
_symmetry.space_group_name_H-M   'P 1'
#
loop_
_entity.id
_entity.type
_entity.pdbx_description
1 polymer ?
#
loop_
_entity_poly.entity_id
_entity_poly.type
_entity_poly.pdbx_seq_one_letter_code
_entity_poly.pdbx_strand_id
1 'polypeptide(L)'
;MKATRLISAAGDEIGTMSTMDLKESIRRSEGRVVMGQHLLFTGPGLVRGVTNSKLMFAFGADMVMLNTIDLDDLANNPGLQGLSIEEPRKKCCRPIGVYLGCPKAELKDDGKKELYRLNGMIATDEHVQKCIDLKADFIVLGGNPGSGTSIRDIVAATKRIKKKFGDQVFLFAGKWEDGIHEKVLGDPLAGYDAKEMIKELIDAGADCIDLPAPGSRHGISTERIREVVEFVHSCKPGTLAMTFLNSSVEGADPDTIRLIALKMKETGADVHAIGDGGFGGCSSPENVHQLSVSLKGKPYTYFRMASVNR
;
A
#
# COMPACT_ATOMS: atom_id res chain seq x y z
N MET A 1 -1.41 10.62 24.61
CA MET A 1 -0.08 9.95 24.71
C MET A 1 0.74 10.28 23.47
N LYS A 2 2.07 10.31 23.57
CA LYS A 2 2.93 10.57 22.41
C LYS A 2 2.99 9.26 21.59
N ALA A 3 2.48 9.22 20.34
CA ALA A 3 2.44 8.00 19.54
C ALA A 3 3.81 7.33 19.44
N THR A 4 3.87 6.02 19.68
CA THR A 4 5.11 5.23 19.54
C THR A 4 5.43 5.07 18.04
N ARG A 5 6.71 4.92 17.68
CA ARG A 5 7.09 4.60 16.29
C ARG A 5 6.51 3.26 15.88
N LEU A 6 5.90 3.16 14.71
CA LEU A 6 5.33 1.89 14.25
C LEU A 6 6.36 0.75 14.27
N ILE A 7 7.60 1.01 13.84
CA ILE A 7 8.68 0.02 13.80
C ILE A 7 9.13 -0.52 15.18
N SER A 8 8.68 0.09 16.27
CA SER A 8 9.01 -0.32 17.65
C SER A 8 7.77 -0.48 18.55
N ALA A 9 6.57 -0.25 18.03
CA ALA A 9 5.32 -0.41 18.79
C ALA A 9 5.04 -1.89 19.07
N ALA A 10 4.55 -2.21 20.27
CA ALA A 10 4.09 -3.55 20.62
C ALA A 10 2.72 -3.85 20.00
N GLY A 11 2.32 -5.12 19.96
CA GLY A 11 1.09 -5.53 19.31
C GLY A 11 -0.18 -4.95 19.95
N ASP A 12 -0.23 -4.88 21.27
CA ASP A 12 -1.33 -4.27 22.03
C ASP A 12 -1.41 -2.76 21.81
N GLU A 13 -0.28 -2.05 21.72
CA GLU A 13 -0.25 -0.63 21.36
C GLU A 13 -0.83 -0.40 19.96
N ILE A 14 -0.44 -1.24 18.97
CA ILE A 14 -0.94 -1.13 17.59
C ILE A 14 -2.46 -1.42 17.55
N GLY A 15 -2.92 -2.41 18.29
CA GLY A 15 -4.32 -2.80 18.35
C GLY A 15 -5.27 -1.71 18.85
N THR A 16 -4.75 -0.72 19.58
CA THR A 16 -5.51 0.41 20.13
C THR A 16 -5.36 1.72 19.36
N MET A 17 -4.49 1.76 18.34
CA MET A 17 -4.28 2.96 17.52
C MET A 17 -5.53 3.32 16.73
N SER A 18 -5.91 4.59 16.77
CA SER A 18 -6.82 5.18 15.79
C SER A 18 -6.13 5.35 14.44
N THR A 19 -6.89 5.68 13.40
CA THR A 19 -6.35 6.00 12.06
C THR A 19 -5.29 7.11 12.13
N MET A 20 -5.54 8.14 12.94
CA MET A 20 -4.62 9.27 13.12
C MET A 20 -3.39 8.89 13.96
N ASP A 21 -3.54 8.02 14.97
CA ASP A 21 -2.40 7.52 15.74
C ASP A 21 -1.49 6.65 14.86
N LEU A 22 -2.07 5.82 13.99
CA LEU A 22 -1.32 5.01 13.04
C LEU A 22 -0.53 5.89 12.06
N LYS A 23 -1.19 6.92 11.50
CA LYS A 23 -0.53 7.90 10.63
C LYS A 23 0.67 8.57 11.32
N GLU A 24 0.48 9.05 12.54
CA GLU A 24 1.56 9.68 13.32
C GLU A 24 2.66 8.69 13.69
N SER A 25 2.32 7.45 14.01
CA SER A 25 3.26 6.36 14.31
C SER A 25 4.15 6.02 13.11
N ILE A 26 3.59 6.03 11.90
CA ILE A 26 4.33 5.89 10.63
C ILE A 26 5.27 7.08 10.45
N ARG A 27 4.76 8.32 10.51
CA ARG A 27 5.55 9.54 10.37
C ARG A 27 6.76 9.55 11.32
N ARG A 28 6.57 9.14 12.56
CA ARG A 28 7.64 9.05 13.57
C ARG A 28 8.64 7.93 13.31
N SER A 29 8.33 7.00 12.43
CA SER A 29 9.25 5.93 12.02
C SER A 29 10.33 6.41 11.04
N GLU A 30 10.25 7.65 10.56
CA GLU A 30 11.29 8.35 9.78
C GLU A 30 11.71 7.54 8.55
N GLY A 31 10.74 7.17 7.68
CA GLY A 31 11.00 6.46 6.43
C GLY A 31 11.52 5.03 6.61
N ARG A 32 11.10 4.34 7.68
CA ARG A 32 11.56 2.97 7.98
C ARG A 32 10.42 1.93 7.99
N VAL A 33 9.21 2.33 7.58
CA VAL A 33 8.06 1.43 7.54
C VAL A 33 8.07 0.60 6.27
N VAL A 34 7.92 -0.71 6.41
CA VAL A 34 7.84 -1.68 5.31
C VAL A 34 6.41 -2.21 5.21
N MET A 35 5.83 -2.11 4.01
CA MET A 35 4.52 -2.68 3.69
C MET A 35 4.66 -3.81 2.67
N GLY A 36 4.07 -4.97 2.94
CA GLY A 36 3.97 -6.06 1.97
C GLY A 36 2.62 -6.08 1.26
N GLN A 37 2.59 -6.50 0.00
CA GLN A 37 1.34 -6.74 -0.74
C GLN A 37 0.99 -8.23 -0.73
N HIS A 38 -0.28 -8.55 -0.45
CA HIS A 38 -0.84 -9.89 -0.52
C HIS A 38 -1.99 -9.92 -1.53
N LEU A 39 -1.81 -10.64 -2.64
CA LEU A 39 -2.87 -10.90 -3.62
C LEU A 39 -3.73 -12.08 -3.17
N LEU A 40 -5.02 -11.83 -2.92
CA LEU A 40 -5.90 -12.83 -2.30
C LEU A 40 -6.44 -13.88 -3.27
N PHE A 41 -6.44 -13.61 -4.58
CA PHE A 41 -6.97 -14.54 -5.57
C PHE A 41 -6.03 -15.71 -5.90
N THR A 42 -4.76 -15.68 -5.47
CA THR A 42 -3.71 -16.60 -5.92
C THR A 42 -3.64 -17.92 -5.16
N GLY A 43 -4.65 -18.32 -4.44
CA GLY A 43 -4.66 -19.61 -3.75
C GLY A 43 -3.99 -19.58 -2.36
N PRO A 44 -3.61 -20.75 -1.81
CA PRO A 44 -3.35 -20.88 -0.38
C PRO A 44 -2.04 -20.23 0.13
N GLY A 45 -1.25 -19.63 -0.75
CA GLY A 45 -0.01 -18.95 -0.39
C GLY A 45 1.27 -19.77 -0.62
N LEU A 46 2.43 -19.15 -0.37
CA LEU A 46 3.76 -19.74 -0.61
C LEU A 46 4.06 -20.92 0.31
N VAL A 47 3.53 -20.92 1.53
CA VAL A 47 3.74 -21.96 2.53
C VAL A 47 2.39 -22.53 2.95
N ARG A 48 2.25 -23.86 2.85
CA ARG A 48 1.01 -24.56 3.23
C ARG A 48 0.64 -24.28 4.69
N GLY A 49 -0.59 -23.84 4.93
CA GLY A 49 -1.12 -23.54 6.26
C GLY A 49 -0.64 -22.22 6.88
N VAL A 50 0.05 -21.39 6.10
CA VAL A 50 0.48 -20.05 6.52
C VAL A 50 0.01 -19.04 5.48
N THR A 51 -0.79 -18.04 5.89
CA THR A 51 -1.18 -16.95 4.99
C THR A 51 0.04 -16.11 4.60
N ASN A 52 0.05 -15.58 3.39
CA ASN A 52 1.14 -14.70 2.92
C ASN A 52 1.30 -13.46 3.80
N SER A 53 0.21 -12.90 4.35
CA SER A 53 0.28 -11.80 5.31
C SER A 53 1.09 -12.18 6.55
N LYS A 54 0.82 -13.35 7.14
CA LYS A 54 1.58 -13.85 8.30
C LYS A 54 3.05 -14.09 7.96
N LEU A 55 3.29 -14.63 6.75
CA LEU A 55 4.65 -14.87 6.27
C LEU A 55 5.43 -13.56 6.14
N MET A 56 4.86 -12.53 5.49
CA MET A 56 5.50 -11.22 5.36
C MET A 56 5.78 -10.57 6.73
N PHE A 57 4.85 -10.65 7.66
CA PHE A 57 5.09 -10.15 9.03
C PHE A 57 6.23 -10.90 9.72
N ALA A 58 6.31 -12.22 9.55
CA ALA A 58 7.40 -13.03 10.11
C ALA A 58 8.77 -12.69 9.52
N PHE A 59 8.81 -12.09 8.33
CA PHE A 59 10.04 -11.65 7.66
C PHE A 59 10.27 -10.13 7.71
N GLY A 60 9.57 -9.41 8.59
CA GLY A 60 9.91 -8.06 8.98
C GLY A 60 9.05 -6.94 8.37
N ALA A 61 7.96 -7.24 7.68
CA ALA A 61 6.99 -6.24 7.30
C ALA A 61 6.32 -5.61 8.54
N ASP A 62 6.03 -4.32 8.49
CA ASP A 62 5.34 -3.58 9.55
C ASP A 62 3.84 -3.53 9.31
N MET A 63 3.41 -3.54 8.06
CA MET A 63 2.03 -3.52 7.63
C MET A 63 1.84 -4.34 6.36
N VAL A 64 0.61 -4.75 6.07
CA VAL A 64 0.26 -5.52 4.86
C VAL A 64 -0.96 -4.92 4.20
N MET A 65 -0.91 -4.81 2.88
CA MET A 65 -2.02 -4.45 2.02
C MET A 65 -2.60 -5.70 1.35
N LEU A 66 -3.89 -5.94 1.53
CA LEU A 66 -4.65 -6.99 0.83
C LEU A 66 -5.13 -6.44 -0.51
N ASN A 67 -4.66 -7.01 -1.60
CA ASN A 67 -5.10 -6.67 -2.96
C ASN A 67 -5.90 -7.82 -3.57
N THR A 68 -6.69 -7.53 -4.58
CA THR A 68 -7.57 -8.50 -5.27
C THR A 68 -8.60 -9.14 -4.34
N ILE A 69 -9.06 -8.40 -3.34
CA ILE A 69 -10.09 -8.85 -2.41
C ILE A 69 -11.46 -8.80 -3.08
N ASP A 70 -12.27 -9.82 -2.84
CA ASP A 70 -13.70 -9.80 -3.14
C ASP A 70 -14.48 -9.42 -1.88
N LEU A 71 -14.91 -8.15 -1.79
CA LEU A 71 -15.73 -7.67 -0.68
C LEU A 71 -17.21 -8.04 -0.81
N ASP A 72 -17.65 -8.50 -1.98
CA ASP A 72 -19.01 -8.96 -2.19
C ASP A 72 -19.18 -10.44 -1.83
N ASP A 73 -18.10 -11.21 -1.95
CA ASP A 73 -18.04 -12.59 -1.48
C ASP A 73 -16.73 -12.85 -0.71
N LEU A 74 -16.76 -12.64 0.60
CA LEU A 74 -15.58 -12.82 1.45
C LEU A 74 -15.06 -14.27 1.45
N ALA A 75 -15.91 -15.27 1.15
CA ALA A 75 -15.48 -16.65 1.03
C ALA A 75 -14.64 -16.89 -0.25
N ASN A 76 -14.79 -16.02 -1.25
CA ASN A 76 -14.06 -16.08 -2.52
C ASN A 76 -12.67 -15.40 -2.43
N ASN A 77 -12.00 -15.50 -1.29
CA ASN A 77 -10.65 -14.96 -1.07
C ASN A 77 -9.71 -16.09 -0.62
N PRO A 78 -9.25 -16.95 -1.53
CA PRO A 78 -8.48 -18.15 -1.17
C PRO A 78 -7.17 -17.84 -0.41
N GLY A 79 -6.56 -16.67 -0.64
CA GLY A 79 -5.38 -16.22 0.10
C GLY A 79 -5.60 -16.00 1.60
N LEU A 80 -6.85 -15.77 2.03
CA LEU A 80 -7.21 -15.69 3.44
C LEU A 80 -7.34 -17.06 4.11
N GLN A 81 -7.38 -18.17 3.34
CA GLN A 81 -7.49 -19.55 3.86
C GLN A 81 -8.70 -19.74 4.80
N GLY A 82 -9.83 -19.12 4.48
CA GLY A 82 -11.06 -19.15 5.28
C GLY A 82 -11.07 -18.24 6.51
N LEU A 83 -10.04 -17.41 6.72
CA LEU A 83 -10.00 -16.43 7.78
C LEU A 83 -10.69 -15.11 7.36
N SER A 84 -11.29 -14.40 8.30
CA SER A 84 -11.71 -13.02 8.11
C SER A 84 -10.50 -12.08 8.09
N ILE A 85 -10.67 -10.83 7.61
CA ILE A 85 -9.59 -9.80 7.67
C ILE A 85 -9.18 -9.50 9.12
N GLU A 86 -10.12 -9.53 10.06
CA GLU A 86 -9.81 -9.29 11.48
C GLU A 86 -8.89 -10.34 12.11
N GLU A 87 -8.96 -11.60 11.67
CA GLU A 87 -8.17 -12.67 12.30
C GLU A 87 -6.66 -12.51 12.09
N PRO A 88 -6.13 -12.30 10.86
CA PRO A 88 -4.73 -11.96 10.68
C PRO A 88 -4.31 -10.70 11.44
N ARG A 89 -5.16 -9.67 11.46
CA ARG A 89 -4.91 -8.43 12.22
C ARG A 89 -4.77 -8.71 13.72
N LYS A 90 -5.71 -9.43 14.31
CA LYS A 90 -5.68 -9.81 15.73
C LYS A 90 -4.50 -10.74 16.07
N LYS A 91 -4.25 -11.76 15.23
CA LYS A 91 -3.18 -12.75 15.48
C LYS A 91 -1.78 -12.18 15.31
N CYS A 92 -1.59 -11.28 14.35
CA CYS A 92 -0.27 -10.70 14.08
C CYS A 92 -0.06 -9.36 14.79
N CYS A 93 -1.12 -8.75 15.31
CA CYS A 93 -1.10 -7.42 15.95
C CYS A 93 -0.36 -6.40 15.09
N ARG A 94 -0.73 -6.35 13.79
CA ARG A 94 -0.12 -5.49 12.77
C ARG A 94 -1.20 -4.84 11.93
N PRO A 95 -0.95 -3.62 11.41
CA PRO A 95 -1.89 -2.97 10.52
C PRO A 95 -2.10 -3.78 9.24
N ILE A 96 -3.37 -3.97 8.89
CA ILE A 96 -3.80 -4.57 7.63
C ILE A 96 -4.73 -3.60 6.93
N GLY A 97 -4.40 -3.26 5.69
CA GLY A 97 -5.22 -2.43 4.81
C GLY A 97 -5.77 -3.20 3.62
N VAL A 98 -6.65 -2.54 2.91
CA VAL A 98 -7.31 -3.07 1.71
C VAL A 98 -7.03 -2.16 0.52
N TYR A 99 -6.63 -2.75 -0.60
CA TYR A 99 -6.54 -2.06 -1.87
C TYR A 99 -7.89 -2.09 -2.57
N LEU A 100 -8.34 -0.93 -3.02
CA LEU A 100 -9.54 -0.77 -3.84
C LEU A 100 -9.19 -0.05 -5.14
N GLY A 101 -9.61 -0.64 -6.26
CA GLY A 101 -9.46 -0.04 -7.57
C GLY A 101 -10.44 1.10 -7.79
N CYS A 102 -9.97 2.24 -8.30
CA CYS A 102 -10.84 3.38 -8.55
C CYS A 102 -11.66 3.16 -9.82
N PRO A 103 -13.00 3.34 -9.78
CA PRO A 103 -13.82 3.33 -10.98
C PRO A 103 -13.52 4.57 -11.83
N LYS A 104 -13.77 4.49 -13.13
CA LYS A 104 -13.70 5.67 -14.00
C LYS A 104 -14.71 6.71 -13.55
N ALA A 105 -14.25 7.96 -13.39
CA ALA A 105 -15.08 9.08 -12.96
C ALA A 105 -16.17 9.43 -14.02
N GLU A 106 -15.90 9.13 -15.31
CA GLU A 106 -16.76 9.45 -16.45
C GLU A 106 -17.54 8.24 -16.99
N LEU A 107 -17.53 7.09 -16.30
CA LEU A 107 -18.34 5.97 -16.74
C LEU A 107 -19.83 6.36 -16.71
N LYS A 108 -20.32 6.76 -17.86
CA LYS A 108 -21.72 6.53 -18.21
C LYS A 108 -21.92 5.01 -18.19
N ASP A 109 -23.07 4.59 -17.71
CA ASP A 109 -23.46 3.19 -17.54
C ASP A 109 -23.53 2.48 -18.93
N ASP A 110 -22.37 2.30 -19.59
CA ASP A 110 -22.21 1.66 -20.90
C ASP A 110 -21.90 0.16 -20.78
N GLY A 111 -22.10 -0.40 -19.59
CA GLY A 111 -21.99 -1.84 -19.34
C GLY A 111 -20.56 -2.39 -19.28
N LYS A 112 -19.52 -1.57 -19.32
CA LYS A 112 -18.12 -2.03 -19.18
C LYS A 112 -17.75 -2.29 -17.72
N LYS A 113 -18.23 -3.42 -17.20
CA LYS A 113 -17.86 -3.98 -15.89
C LYS A 113 -16.43 -4.58 -15.84
N GLU A 114 -15.64 -4.42 -16.91
CA GLU A 114 -14.41 -5.19 -17.13
C GLU A 114 -13.12 -4.54 -16.64
N LEU A 115 -13.18 -3.37 -15.97
CA LEU A 115 -11.97 -2.69 -15.47
C LEU A 115 -11.26 -3.43 -14.33
N TYR A 116 -12.00 -4.20 -13.57
CA TYR A 116 -11.50 -5.00 -12.45
C TYR A 116 -12.05 -6.42 -12.56
N ARG A 117 -11.22 -7.38 -12.18
CA ARG A 117 -11.56 -8.80 -12.21
C ARG A 117 -12.82 -9.14 -11.40
N LEU A 118 -13.04 -8.42 -10.29
CA LEU A 118 -14.17 -8.60 -9.38
C LEU A 118 -14.80 -7.24 -9.05
N ASN A 119 -16.12 -7.18 -8.99
CA ASN A 119 -16.84 -5.98 -8.56
C ASN A 119 -16.47 -5.59 -7.11
N GLY A 120 -16.29 -6.58 -6.23
CA GLY A 120 -15.89 -6.40 -4.84
C GLY A 120 -14.53 -5.72 -4.62
N MET A 121 -13.73 -5.54 -5.70
CA MET A 121 -12.45 -4.81 -5.67
C MET A 121 -12.61 -3.30 -5.92
N ILE A 122 -13.79 -2.81 -6.27
CA ILE A 122 -13.99 -1.42 -6.72
C ILE A 122 -14.22 -0.50 -5.52
N ALA A 123 -13.62 0.68 -5.54
CA ALA A 123 -13.77 1.70 -4.50
C ALA A 123 -15.15 2.38 -4.52
N THR A 124 -16.21 1.63 -4.24
CA THR A 124 -17.56 2.17 -4.00
C THR A 124 -17.71 2.63 -2.54
N ASP A 125 -18.73 3.43 -2.25
CA ASP A 125 -19.02 3.82 -0.86
C ASP A 125 -19.38 2.61 0.01
N GLU A 126 -20.08 1.62 -0.58
CA GLU A 126 -20.44 0.38 0.10
C GLU A 126 -19.19 -0.43 0.46
N HIS A 127 -18.24 -0.59 -0.46
CA HIS A 127 -17.00 -1.34 -0.20
C HIS A 127 -16.10 -0.62 0.80
N VAL A 128 -16.05 0.71 0.78
CA VAL A 128 -15.35 1.48 1.83
C VAL A 128 -15.98 1.24 3.20
N GLN A 129 -17.33 1.25 3.28
CA GLN A 129 -18.02 0.92 4.52
C GLN A 129 -17.72 -0.50 4.99
N LYS A 130 -17.74 -1.50 4.07
CA LYS A 130 -17.33 -2.89 4.39
C LYS A 130 -15.90 -2.96 4.95
N CYS A 131 -14.95 -2.18 4.40
CA CYS A 131 -13.59 -2.11 4.94
C CYS A 131 -13.57 -1.57 6.38
N ILE A 132 -14.36 -0.53 6.68
CA ILE A 132 -14.47 0.04 8.03
C ILE A 132 -15.08 -1.01 8.99
N ASP A 133 -16.15 -1.68 8.59
CA ASP A 133 -16.84 -2.70 9.39
C ASP A 133 -15.92 -3.91 9.68
N LEU A 134 -15.09 -4.30 8.71
CA LEU A 134 -14.07 -5.34 8.82
C LEU A 134 -12.80 -4.90 9.56
N LYS A 135 -12.79 -3.66 10.09
CA LYS A 135 -11.65 -3.09 10.84
C LYS A 135 -10.33 -3.05 10.06
N ALA A 136 -10.41 -2.78 8.75
CA ALA A 136 -9.21 -2.44 8.00
C ALA A 136 -8.57 -1.16 8.58
N ASP A 137 -7.26 -1.16 8.78
CA ASP A 137 -6.53 -0.05 9.39
C ASP A 137 -6.29 1.11 8.39
N PHE A 138 -6.27 0.79 7.10
CA PHE A 138 -6.09 1.76 6.01
C PHE A 138 -6.67 1.24 4.69
N ILE A 139 -6.91 2.16 3.77
CA ILE A 139 -7.34 1.83 2.40
C ILE A 139 -6.33 2.44 1.43
N VAL A 140 -5.99 1.69 0.38
CA VAL A 140 -5.12 2.11 -0.72
C VAL A 140 -5.94 2.22 -1.99
N LEU A 141 -5.91 3.38 -2.64
CA LEU A 141 -6.61 3.66 -3.89
C LEU A 141 -5.64 3.72 -5.06
N GLY A 142 -5.93 2.96 -6.11
CA GLY A 142 -5.13 2.94 -7.32
C GLY A 142 -5.87 2.36 -8.52
N GLY A 143 -5.12 1.89 -9.50
CA GLY A 143 -5.62 1.17 -10.67
C GLY A 143 -4.71 -0.02 -10.98
N ASN A 144 -5.23 -1.25 -10.83
CA ASN A 144 -4.48 -2.46 -11.18
C ASN A 144 -4.07 -2.45 -12.67
N PRO A 145 -2.97 -3.12 -13.04
CA PRO A 145 -2.55 -3.23 -14.43
C PRO A 145 -3.68 -3.71 -15.34
N GLY A 146 -3.91 -2.98 -16.44
CA GLY A 146 -4.97 -3.26 -17.40
C GLY A 146 -6.33 -2.66 -17.05
N SER A 147 -6.50 -2.03 -15.88
CA SER A 147 -7.77 -1.39 -15.52
C SER A 147 -8.06 -0.11 -16.31
N GLY A 148 -7.03 0.54 -16.85
CA GLY A 148 -7.15 1.83 -17.53
C GLY A 148 -7.53 2.98 -16.59
N THR A 149 -7.44 2.81 -15.27
CA THR A 149 -7.69 3.85 -14.27
C THR A 149 -6.70 5.00 -14.44
N SER A 150 -7.21 6.21 -14.58
CA SER A 150 -6.42 7.44 -14.68
C SER A 150 -6.12 8.03 -13.28
N ILE A 151 -5.16 8.95 -13.23
CA ILE A 151 -4.88 9.71 -11.99
C ILE A 151 -6.11 10.55 -11.58
N ARG A 152 -6.90 11.06 -12.54
CA ARG A 152 -8.11 11.83 -12.27
C ARG A 152 -9.23 10.97 -11.69
N ASP A 153 -9.33 9.69 -12.07
CA ASP A 153 -10.26 8.74 -11.46
C ASP A 153 -9.91 8.53 -9.98
N ILE A 154 -8.59 8.45 -9.65
CA ILE A 154 -8.10 8.30 -8.28
C ILE A 154 -8.41 9.56 -7.46
N VAL A 155 -8.17 10.76 -8.02
CA VAL A 155 -8.53 12.05 -7.36
C VAL A 155 -10.03 12.11 -7.06
N ALA A 156 -10.86 11.75 -8.02
CA ALA A 156 -12.33 11.77 -7.87
C ALA A 156 -12.80 10.79 -6.77
N ALA A 157 -12.25 9.56 -6.75
CA ALA A 157 -12.55 8.57 -5.72
C ALA A 157 -12.09 9.05 -4.33
N THR A 158 -10.87 9.58 -4.22
CA THR A 158 -10.32 10.17 -2.99
C THR A 158 -11.25 11.25 -2.42
N LYS A 159 -11.64 12.21 -3.26
CA LYS A 159 -12.53 13.31 -2.88
C LYS A 159 -13.89 12.80 -2.38
N ARG A 160 -14.50 11.85 -3.11
CA ARG A 160 -15.79 11.25 -2.74
C ARG A 160 -15.71 10.54 -1.39
N ILE A 161 -14.69 9.69 -1.20
CA ILE A 161 -14.51 8.89 0.02
C ILE A 161 -14.24 9.80 1.21
N LYS A 162 -13.30 10.74 1.10
CA LYS A 162 -12.98 11.65 2.21
C LYS A 162 -14.12 12.59 2.54
N LYS A 163 -14.91 13.02 1.57
CA LYS A 163 -16.14 13.80 1.84
C LYS A 163 -17.15 13.02 2.67
N LYS A 164 -17.28 11.71 2.46
CA LYS A 164 -18.29 10.88 3.15
C LYS A 164 -17.80 10.34 4.49
N PHE A 165 -16.56 9.85 4.55
CA PHE A 165 -16.05 9.09 5.69
C PHE A 165 -15.04 9.86 6.55
N GLY A 166 -14.45 10.95 6.03
CA GLY A 166 -13.51 11.80 6.78
C GLY A 166 -12.34 11.02 7.37
N ASP A 167 -12.09 11.24 8.66
CA ASP A 167 -10.99 10.63 9.41
C ASP A 167 -11.28 9.19 9.89
N GLN A 168 -12.44 8.62 9.58
CA GLN A 168 -12.69 7.20 9.79
C GLN A 168 -11.80 6.32 8.89
N VAL A 169 -11.27 6.90 7.80
CA VAL A 169 -10.44 6.20 6.81
C VAL A 169 -9.06 6.85 6.72
N PHE A 170 -8.02 6.07 6.98
CA PHE A 170 -6.64 6.41 6.64
C PHE A 170 -6.40 6.04 5.19
N LEU A 171 -6.26 7.02 4.31
CA LEU A 171 -6.35 6.85 2.87
C LEU A 171 -5.02 7.10 2.16
N PHE A 172 -4.50 6.06 1.54
CA PHE A 172 -3.41 6.10 0.58
C PHE A 172 -3.98 6.28 -0.81
N ALA A 173 -3.39 7.13 -1.64
CA ALA A 173 -3.86 7.33 -3.02
C ALA A 173 -2.74 7.77 -3.96
N GLY A 174 -2.68 7.17 -5.14
CA GLY A 174 -1.71 7.55 -6.16
C GLY A 174 -1.72 6.61 -7.36
N LYS A 175 -0.94 6.97 -8.37
CA LYS A 175 -0.78 6.17 -9.58
C LYS A 175 0.66 5.71 -9.69
N TRP A 176 0.93 4.48 -9.23
CA TRP A 176 2.27 3.86 -9.29
C TRP A 176 2.32 2.65 -10.24
N GLU A 177 1.19 2.22 -10.77
CA GLU A 177 1.05 1.07 -11.66
C GLU A 177 0.17 1.40 -12.88
N ASP A 178 0.04 0.43 -13.83
CA ASP A 178 -0.66 0.61 -15.12
C ASP A 178 -0.16 1.81 -15.95
N GLY A 179 1.17 1.91 -16.10
CA GLY A 179 1.81 2.97 -16.91
C GLY A 179 1.67 2.81 -18.42
N ILE A 180 0.89 1.85 -18.94
CA ILE A 180 0.67 1.62 -20.36
C ILE A 180 -0.36 2.62 -20.90
N HIS A 181 -1.53 2.74 -20.25
CA HIS A 181 -2.61 3.63 -20.69
C HIS A 181 -2.33 5.09 -20.28
N GLU A 182 -1.77 5.29 -19.09
CA GLU A 182 -1.37 6.58 -18.57
C GLU A 182 -0.12 6.42 -17.74
N LYS A 183 0.88 7.29 -17.91
CA LYS A 183 2.13 7.23 -17.16
C LYS A 183 1.89 7.40 -15.66
N VAL A 184 2.76 6.76 -14.85
CA VAL A 184 2.69 6.83 -13.40
C VAL A 184 3.11 8.19 -12.85
N LEU A 185 2.74 8.50 -11.62
CA LEU A 185 3.16 9.73 -10.94
C LEU A 185 4.70 9.81 -10.89
N GLY A 186 5.23 10.97 -11.28
CA GLY A 186 6.67 11.20 -11.32
C GLY A 186 7.36 10.74 -12.62
N ASP A 187 6.67 10.08 -13.55
CA ASP A 187 7.24 9.78 -14.86
C ASP A 187 7.45 11.10 -15.64
N PRO A 188 8.67 11.37 -16.15
CA PRO A 188 8.95 12.61 -16.88
C PRO A 188 8.18 12.72 -18.22
N LEU A 189 7.65 11.61 -18.71
CA LEU A 189 6.86 11.54 -19.93
C LEU A 189 5.35 11.51 -19.67
N ALA A 190 4.92 11.76 -18.42
CA ALA A 190 3.49 11.88 -18.12
C ALA A 190 2.88 13.09 -18.85
N GLY A 191 1.69 12.90 -19.43
CA GLY A 191 0.94 13.96 -20.09
C GLY A 191 0.26 14.94 -19.12
N TYR A 192 0.65 14.93 -17.84
CA TYR A 192 0.13 15.77 -16.76
C TYR A 192 1.26 16.23 -15.84
N ASP A 193 1.06 17.33 -15.14
CA ASP A 193 1.99 17.81 -14.11
C ASP A 193 1.80 16.98 -12.83
N ALA A 194 2.88 16.32 -12.38
CA ALA A 194 2.84 15.46 -11.19
C ALA A 194 2.55 16.25 -9.91
N LYS A 195 3.08 17.48 -9.78
CA LYS A 195 2.87 18.30 -8.59
C LYS A 195 1.43 18.82 -8.53
N GLU A 196 0.84 19.17 -9.68
CA GLU A 196 -0.58 19.54 -9.77
C GLU A 196 -1.47 18.39 -9.31
N MET A 197 -1.27 17.18 -9.84
CA MET A 197 -2.06 16.00 -9.47
C MET A 197 -1.88 15.62 -7.99
N ILE A 198 -0.68 15.73 -7.46
CA ILE A 198 -0.41 15.51 -6.04
C ILE A 198 -1.14 16.53 -5.18
N LYS A 199 -1.11 17.79 -5.58
CA LYS A 199 -1.86 18.84 -4.87
C LYS A 199 -3.37 18.53 -4.88
N GLU A 200 -3.94 18.13 -6.02
CA GLU A 200 -5.34 17.72 -6.10
C GLU A 200 -5.67 16.53 -5.19
N LEU A 201 -4.80 15.49 -5.11
CA LEU A 201 -4.96 14.37 -4.19
C LEU A 201 -4.93 14.81 -2.71
N ILE A 202 -4.00 15.69 -2.34
CA ILE A 202 -3.87 16.23 -0.99
C ILE A 202 -5.10 17.10 -0.64
N ASP A 203 -5.53 17.95 -1.54
CA ASP A 203 -6.73 18.78 -1.37
C ASP A 203 -8.02 17.94 -1.31
N ALA A 204 -8.05 16.79 -2.01
CA ALA A 204 -9.11 15.80 -1.92
C ALA A 204 -9.11 15.04 -0.58
N GLY A 205 -8.04 15.14 0.20
CA GLY A 205 -7.92 14.57 1.54
C GLY A 205 -7.09 13.28 1.64
N ALA A 206 -6.29 12.93 0.62
CA ALA A 206 -5.35 11.82 0.75
C ALA A 206 -4.40 12.04 1.94
N ASP A 207 -4.19 10.98 2.73
CA ASP A 207 -3.30 10.99 3.88
C ASP A 207 -1.87 10.57 3.52
N CYS A 208 -1.74 9.74 2.50
CA CYS A 208 -0.47 9.29 1.94
C CYS A 208 -0.55 9.31 0.41
N ILE A 209 0.52 9.78 -0.24
CA ILE A 209 0.64 9.80 -1.70
C ILE A 209 1.49 8.62 -2.15
N ASP A 210 0.94 7.82 -3.06
CA ASP A 210 1.57 6.59 -3.54
C ASP A 210 2.31 6.83 -4.85
N LEU A 211 3.58 6.48 -4.87
CA LEU A 211 4.55 6.73 -5.93
C LEU A 211 5.24 5.42 -6.36
N PRO A 212 5.69 5.30 -7.60
CA PRO A 212 6.55 4.17 -7.98
C PRO A 212 7.90 4.26 -7.27
N ALA A 213 8.49 3.10 -6.92
CA ALA A 213 9.84 3.06 -6.38
C ALA A 213 10.87 3.38 -7.47
N PRO A 214 11.96 4.10 -7.15
CA PRO A 214 13.09 4.26 -8.07
C PRO A 214 13.68 2.92 -8.46
N GLY A 215 13.93 2.73 -9.76
CA GLY A 215 14.48 1.49 -10.29
C GLY A 215 13.47 0.36 -10.48
N SER A 216 12.22 0.52 -10.06
CA SER A 216 11.17 -0.47 -10.34
C SER A 216 10.56 -0.30 -11.73
N ARG A 217 10.58 0.91 -12.26
CA ARG A 217 10.01 1.21 -13.57
C ARG A 217 11.02 1.94 -14.45
N HIS A 218 10.85 1.75 -15.75
CA HIS A 218 11.61 2.45 -16.76
C HIS A 218 11.51 3.98 -16.61
N GLY A 219 12.64 4.65 -16.53
CA GLY A 219 12.73 6.11 -16.46
C GLY A 219 12.44 6.74 -15.09
N ILE A 220 12.18 5.95 -14.04
CA ILE A 220 11.94 6.46 -12.68
C ILE A 220 13.25 6.48 -11.89
N SER A 221 13.83 7.68 -11.70
CA SER A 221 15.06 7.87 -10.94
C SER A 221 14.81 8.26 -9.47
N THR A 222 15.83 8.12 -8.63
CA THR A 222 15.78 8.52 -7.21
C THR A 222 15.54 10.02 -7.08
N GLU A 223 16.23 10.83 -7.86
CA GLU A 223 16.16 12.29 -7.84
C GLU A 223 14.74 12.76 -8.17
N ARG A 224 14.15 12.15 -9.20
CA ARG A 224 12.78 12.49 -9.61
C ARG A 224 11.75 12.19 -8.52
N ILE A 225 11.82 11.02 -7.91
CA ILE A 225 10.89 10.66 -6.83
C ILE A 225 11.16 11.46 -5.56
N ARG A 226 12.43 11.77 -5.24
CA ARG A 226 12.77 12.67 -4.14
C ARG A 226 12.13 14.05 -4.31
N GLU A 227 12.25 14.66 -5.49
CA GLU A 227 11.62 15.96 -5.78
C GLU A 227 10.10 15.92 -5.53
N VAL A 228 9.47 14.82 -5.92
CA VAL A 228 8.04 14.64 -5.73
C VAL A 228 7.68 14.44 -4.24
N VAL A 229 8.46 13.65 -3.51
CA VAL A 229 8.27 13.43 -2.06
C VAL A 229 8.47 14.73 -1.27
N GLU A 230 9.50 15.50 -1.59
CA GLU A 230 9.73 16.82 -0.98
C GLU A 230 8.54 17.77 -1.22
N PHE A 231 7.96 17.73 -2.41
CA PHE A 231 6.75 18.48 -2.71
C PHE A 231 5.56 18.01 -1.86
N VAL A 232 5.32 16.70 -1.72
CA VAL A 232 4.25 16.13 -0.88
C VAL A 232 4.37 16.67 0.56
N HIS A 233 5.56 16.58 1.16
CA HIS A 233 5.78 16.98 2.55
C HIS A 233 5.66 18.52 2.74
N SER A 234 6.03 19.30 1.72
CA SER A 234 5.92 20.77 1.76
C SER A 234 4.51 21.28 1.51
N CYS A 235 3.72 20.56 0.71
CA CYS A 235 2.37 20.97 0.32
C CYS A 235 1.40 21.00 1.50
N LYS A 236 1.41 19.98 2.33
CA LYS A 236 0.61 19.91 3.57
C LYS A 236 1.37 19.12 4.64
N PRO A 237 1.86 19.80 5.70
CA PRO A 237 2.56 19.12 6.79
C PRO A 237 1.75 17.96 7.37
N GLY A 238 2.40 16.80 7.51
CA GLY A 238 1.78 15.57 7.99
C GLY A 238 1.16 14.68 6.91
N THR A 239 1.13 15.10 5.64
CA THR A 239 0.89 14.17 4.53
C THR A 239 2.09 13.25 4.38
N LEU A 240 1.83 11.94 4.23
CA LEU A 240 2.86 10.92 4.04
C LEU A 240 3.11 10.66 2.55
N ALA A 241 4.25 10.04 2.26
CA ALA A 241 4.57 9.52 0.94
C ALA A 241 4.95 8.04 1.03
N MET A 242 4.51 7.24 0.06
CA MET A 242 4.89 5.85 -0.09
C MET A 242 5.59 5.63 -1.42
N THR A 243 6.67 4.85 -1.43
CA THR A 243 7.26 4.29 -2.66
C THR A 243 6.92 2.81 -2.77
N PHE A 244 6.48 2.39 -3.95
CA PHE A 244 6.01 1.03 -4.20
C PHE A 244 6.94 0.31 -5.19
N LEU A 245 7.65 -0.71 -4.70
CA LEU A 245 8.49 -1.60 -5.52
C LEU A 245 7.60 -2.68 -6.16
N ASN A 246 7.42 -2.58 -7.46
CA ASN A 246 6.60 -3.49 -8.28
C ASN A 246 7.20 -3.65 -9.70
N SER A 247 6.40 -4.07 -10.67
CA SER A 247 6.79 -4.27 -12.08
C SER A 247 7.73 -5.45 -12.28
N SER A 248 7.51 -6.51 -11.51
CA SER A 248 8.26 -7.78 -11.48
C SER A 248 9.66 -7.70 -10.86
N VAL A 249 10.19 -6.50 -10.63
CA VAL A 249 11.53 -6.31 -10.04
C VAL A 249 11.55 -6.71 -8.56
N GLU A 250 10.42 -6.66 -7.88
CA GLU A 250 10.24 -7.18 -6.52
C GLU A 250 10.46 -8.71 -6.41
N GLY A 251 10.40 -9.42 -7.53
CA GLY A 251 10.74 -10.84 -7.64
C GLY A 251 12.20 -11.13 -7.97
N ALA A 252 13.07 -10.10 -8.06
CA ALA A 252 14.50 -10.25 -8.30
C ALA A 252 15.24 -10.84 -7.08
N ASP A 253 16.55 -11.00 -7.19
CA ASP A 253 17.39 -11.46 -6.09
C ASP A 253 17.52 -10.43 -4.97
N PRO A 254 17.89 -10.85 -3.73
CA PRO A 254 18.03 -9.96 -2.59
C PRO A 254 19.06 -8.83 -2.78
N ASP A 255 20.08 -8.98 -3.61
CA ASP A 255 21.05 -7.92 -3.87
C ASP A 255 20.42 -6.80 -4.71
N THR A 256 19.61 -7.14 -5.69
CA THR A 256 18.80 -6.17 -6.45
C THR A 256 17.83 -5.44 -5.52
N ILE A 257 17.12 -6.17 -4.62
CA ILE A 257 16.23 -5.56 -3.63
C ILE A 257 17.00 -4.62 -2.70
N ARG A 258 18.19 -4.99 -2.26
CA ARG A 258 19.03 -4.13 -1.41
C ARG A 258 19.37 -2.80 -2.10
N LEU A 259 19.76 -2.84 -3.36
CA LEU A 259 20.08 -1.63 -4.13
C LEU A 259 18.87 -0.71 -4.29
N ILE A 260 17.72 -1.29 -4.62
CA ILE A 260 16.47 -0.52 -4.78
C ILE A 260 16.01 0.03 -3.43
N ALA A 261 16.09 -0.73 -2.35
CA ALA A 261 15.73 -0.29 -1.00
C ALA A 261 16.50 0.97 -0.58
N LEU A 262 17.81 1.04 -0.88
CA LEU A 262 18.61 2.23 -0.61
C LEU A 262 18.13 3.45 -1.43
N LYS A 263 17.83 3.24 -2.71
CA LYS A 263 17.26 4.28 -3.58
C LYS A 263 15.88 4.75 -3.06
N MET A 264 15.02 3.81 -2.63
CA MET A 264 13.72 4.14 -2.02
C MET A 264 13.92 4.99 -0.77
N LYS A 265 14.84 4.61 0.12
CA LYS A 265 15.16 5.36 1.34
C LYS A 265 15.66 6.78 1.05
N GLU A 266 16.48 6.96 0.02
CA GLU A 266 17.02 8.25 -0.41
C GLU A 266 15.95 9.22 -0.90
N THR A 267 14.77 8.74 -1.30
CA THR A 267 13.66 9.61 -1.69
C THR A 267 13.05 10.41 -0.54
N GLY A 268 13.24 9.96 0.71
CA GLY A 268 12.61 10.57 1.88
C GLY A 268 11.16 10.12 2.14
N ALA A 269 10.66 9.11 1.42
CA ALA A 269 9.31 8.57 1.64
C ALA A 269 9.17 7.93 3.03
N ASP A 270 7.95 7.92 3.58
CA ASP A 270 7.63 7.43 4.92
C ASP A 270 7.38 5.92 4.96
N VAL A 271 6.81 5.38 3.89
CA VAL A 271 6.46 3.96 3.72
C VAL A 271 7.11 3.41 2.45
N HIS A 272 7.60 2.20 2.55
CA HIS A 272 8.20 1.49 1.41
C HIS A 272 7.49 0.15 1.22
N ALA A 273 6.74 0.04 0.12
CA ALA A 273 5.97 -1.15 -0.19
C ALA A 273 6.70 -2.06 -1.16
N ILE A 274 6.43 -3.36 -1.06
CA ILE A 274 6.90 -4.40 -1.98
C ILE A 274 5.72 -5.21 -2.50
N GLY A 275 5.66 -5.38 -3.83
CA GLY A 275 4.62 -6.09 -4.56
C GLY A 275 4.65 -7.60 -4.35
N ASP A 276 3.97 -8.32 -5.24
CA ASP A 276 3.79 -9.78 -5.12
C ASP A 276 4.89 -10.61 -5.82
N GLY A 277 5.71 -9.98 -6.63
CA GLY A 277 6.80 -10.67 -7.36
C GLY A 277 6.36 -11.61 -8.48
N GLY A 278 5.06 -11.64 -8.79
CA GLY A 278 4.50 -12.49 -9.85
C GLY A 278 4.44 -13.99 -9.52
N PHE A 279 4.59 -14.37 -8.24
CA PHE A 279 4.60 -15.76 -7.79
C PHE A 279 3.33 -16.14 -7.02
N GLY A 280 3.47 -16.56 -5.79
CA GLY A 280 2.35 -17.09 -4.97
C GLY A 280 1.53 -16.01 -4.24
N GLY A 281 1.38 -14.81 -4.80
CA GLY A 281 0.55 -13.73 -4.25
C GLY A 281 1.22 -12.84 -3.20
N CYS A 282 2.51 -12.99 -2.97
CA CYS A 282 3.38 -12.04 -2.26
C CYS A 282 4.84 -12.20 -2.71
N SER A 283 5.66 -11.22 -2.46
CA SER A 283 7.11 -11.31 -2.68
C SER A 283 7.73 -12.40 -1.81
N SER A 284 8.89 -12.92 -2.24
CA SER A 284 9.59 -13.95 -1.46
C SER A 284 9.94 -13.45 -0.06
N PRO A 285 9.94 -14.33 0.96
CA PRO A 285 10.32 -13.95 2.32
C PRO A 285 11.69 -13.30 2.42
N GLU A 286 12.66 -13.78 1.62
CA GLU A 286 14.02 -13.24 1.55
C GLU A 286 14.02 -11.78 1.08
N ASN A 287 13.18 -11.44 0.10
CA ASN A 287 13.07 -10.09 -0.44
C ASN A 287 12.40 -9.13 0.54
N VAL A 288 11.35 -9.58 1.24
CA VAL A 288 10.72 -8.81 2.33
C VAL A 288 11.74 -8.56 3.46
N HIS A 289 12.50 -9.59 3.85
CA HIS A 289 13.54 -9.46 4.86
C HIS A 289 14.66 -8.51 4.42
N GLN A 290 15.13 -8.65 3.16
CA GLN A 290 16.17 -7.78 2.62
C GLN A 290 15.72 -6.31 2.58
N LEU A 291 14.50 -6.03 2.11
CA LEU A 291 13.92 -4.69 2.16
C LEU A 291 13.90 -4.14 3.58
N SER A 292 13.40 -4.93 4.53
CA SER A 292 13.31 -4.58 5.95
C SER A 292 14.68 -4.25 6.54
N VAL A 293 15.68 -5.11 6.36
CA VAL A 293 17.05 -4.89 6.88
C VAL A 293 17.68 -3.63 6.27
N SER A 294 17.49 -3.40 4.96
CA SER A 294 18.08 -2.24 4.27
C SER A 294 17.48 -0.92 4.75
N LEU A 295 16.17 -0.89 5.06
CA LEU A 295 15.47 0.33 5.46
C LEU A 295 15.60 0.65 6.94
N LYS A 296 15.47 -0.32 7.84
CA LYS A 296 15.41 -0.10 9.30
C LYS A 296 16.50 -0.79 10.12
N GLY A 297 17.39 -1.55 9.46
CA GLY A 297 18.48 -2.26 10.12
C GLY A 297 18.04 -3.55 10.82
N LYS A 298 19.01 -4.39 11.14
CA LYS A 298 18.78 -5.70 11.80
C LYS A 298 18.02 -5.60 13.12
N PRO A 299 18.34 -4.67 14.07
CA PRO A 299 17.65 -4.65 15.36
C PRO A 299 16.13 -4.47 15.23
N TYR A 300 15.67 -3.52 14.42
CA TYR A 300 14.24 -3.30 14.22
C TYR A 300 13.59 -4.41 13.39
N THR A 301 14.32 -4.98 12.40
CA THR A 301 13.82 -6.12 11.63
C THR A 301 13.64 -7.33 12.56
N TYR A 302 14.62 -7.67 13.39
CA TYR A 302 14.51 -8.78 14.33
C TYR A 302 13.44 -8.56 15.40
N PHE A 303 13.27 -7.32 15.87
CA PHE A 303 12.18 -6.97 16.76
C PHE A 303 10.82 -7.27 16.10
N ARG A 304 10.65 -6.90 14.82
CA ARG A 304 9.42 -7.19 14.07
C ARG A 304 9.20 -8.69 13.87
N MET A 305 10.21 -9.41 13.47
CA MET A 305 10.14 -10.87 13.30
C MET A 305 9.76 -11.59 14.60
N ALA A 306 10.37 -11.20 15.72
CA ALA A 306 10.12 -11.80 17.03
C ALA A 306 8.74 -11.45 17.63
N SER A 307 8.11 -10.36 17.18
CA SER A 307 6.87 -9.84 17.78
C SER A 307 5.59 -10.25 17.02
N VAL A 308 5.66 -11.21 16.10
CA VAL A 308 4.50 -11.71 15.33
C VAL A 308 3.43 -12.39 16.20
N ASN A 309 3.80 -12.86 17.38
CA ASN A 309 2.92 -13.61 18.28
C ASN A 309 2.80 -12.95 19.69
N ARG A 310 3.06 -11.65 19.82
CA ARG A 310 2.95 -10.90 21.09
C ARG A 310 1.82 -9.92 21.08
#